data_7a4fc12a722c439c0ea381ea85ac93b1
#
_entry.id   7a4fc12a722c439c0ea381ea85ac93b1
#
_cell.length_a   1.000
_cell.length_b   1.000
_cell.length_c   1.000
_cell.angle_alpha   90.00
_cell.angle_beta   90.00
_cell.angle_gamma   90.00
#
_symmetry.space_group_name_H-M   'P 1'
#
loop_
_entity.id
_entity.type
_entity.pdbx_description
1 polymer ?
#
loop_
_entity_poly.entity_id
_entity_poly.type
_entity_poly.pdbx_seq_one_letter_code
_entity_poly.pdbx_strand_id
1 'polypeptide(L)'
;SRGLGDVYERQGLEDHRVQFTPDVMPADILGFNMYQKNTGEFVYYPGTIMCNLFLADEINRTSPKTQSALLEVMEEGRVTVDGVSREVPKPFIVMATQNPKGSAGTQLLPESQLDRFMICMSMGYPDLESEIAIAKGKSTAAGFGELRAVLQAQQLVDVQAQVENVYVHDSIYAYITNLMNKTRNSNYIELGVSPRGTIACVRMAKAWAFLQGREYVIPSDVTDIFMDIAKHRIVPNTKARVAHVTEEAILSQIIADTRQPASYMEKVD
;
A
#
# COMPACT_ATOMS: atom_id res chain seq x y z
N SER A 1 -4.64 9.29 -12.14
CA SER A 1 -3.43 8.46 -12.33
C SER A 1 -2.28 9.23 -13.02
N ARG A 2 -2.54 10.09 -14.01
CA ARG A 2 -1.47 10.89 -14.66
C ARG A 2 -0.78 11.86 -13.69
N GLY A 3 -1.49 12.43 -12.72
CA GLY A 3 -0.92 13.42 -11.81
C GLY A 3 0.11 12.89 -10.82
N LEU A 4 0.06 11.60 -10.46
CA LEU A 4 1.06 10.99 -9.57
C LEU A 4 2.39 10.77 -10.31
N GLY A 5 2.37 10.28 -11.55
CA GLY A 5 3.56 10.14 -12.39
C GLY A 5 4.29 11.47 -12.56
N ASP A 6 3.57 12.53 -12.95
CA ASP A 6 4.14 13.88 -13.14
C ASP A 6 4.85 14.42 -11.88
N VAL A 7 4.35 14.08 -10.68
CA VAL A 7 4.99 14.47 -9.40
C VAL A 7 6.31 13.75 -9.20
N TYR A 8 6.38 12.45 -9.52
CA TYR A 8 7.57 11.62 -9.33
C TYR A 8 8.66 11.90 -10.37
N GLU A 9 8.30 12.04 -11.65
CA GLU A 9 9.25 12.40 -12.72
C GLU A 9 10.01 13.69 -12.40
N ARG A 10 9.34 14.68 -11.84
CA ARG A 10 9.95 15.97 -11.47
C ARG A 10 10.89 15.89 -10.27
N GLN A 11 10.79 14.83 -9.47
CA GLN A 11 11.69 14.57 -8.34
C GLN A 11 12.90 13.74 -8.75
N GLY A 12 13.09 13.47 -10.05
CA GLY A 12 14.13 12.57 -10.54
C GLY A 12 13.88 11.11 -10.16
N LEU A 13 12.62 10.76 -9.93
CA LEU A 13 12.13 9.42 -9.68
C LEU A 13 11.52 8.87 -10.96
N GLU A 14 11.86 7.64 -11.30
CA GLU A 14 11.29 6.94 -12.44
C GLU A 14 9.95 6.32 -12.05
N ASP A 15 8.89 6.58 -12.84
CA ASP A 15 7.60 5.96 -12.65
C ASP A 15 7.15 5.17 -13.88
N HIS A 16 6.52 4.03 -13.62
CA HIS A 16 5.89 3.22 -14.66
C HIS A 16 4.44 2.90 -14.29
N ARG A 17 3.57 3.01 -15.29
CA ARG A 17 2.18 2.61 -15.20
C ARG A 17 1.92 1.44 -16.13
N VAL A 18 1.37 0.36 -15.59
CA VAL A 18 0.93 -0.81 -16.35
C VAL A 18 -0.56 -1.02 -16.13
N GLN A 19 -1.33 -0.99 -17.22
CA GLN A 19 -2.72 -1.43 -17.23
C GLN A 19 -2.74 -2.95 -17.32
N PHE A 20 -3.17 -3.62 -16.26
CA PHE A 20 -3.23 -5.07 -16.25
C PHE A 20 -4.39 -5.60 -17.08
N THR A 21 -4.08 -6.56 -17.94
CA THR A 21 -5.01 -7.29 -18.81
C THR A 21 -4.68 -8.78 -18.70
N PRO A 22 -5.55 -9.72 -19.18
CA PRO A 22 -5.28 -11.14 -19.09
C PRO A 22 -4.03 -11.61 -19.81
N ASP A 23 -3.53 -10.86 -20.77
CA ASP A 23 -2.36 -11.16 -21.61
C ASP A 23 -1.04 -10.66 -21.01
N VAL A 24 -1.06 -9.82 -19.96
CA VAL A 24 0.16 -9.38 -19.28
C VAL A 24 0.84 -10.56 -18.59
N MET A 25 2.09 -10.81 -18.97
CA MET A 25 2.90 -11.91 -18.45
C MET A 25 3.85 -11.47 -17.34
N PRO A 26 4.32 -12.38 -16.48
CA PRO A 26 5.36 -12.08 -15.49
C PRO A 26 6.62 -11.45 -16.09
N ALA A 27 7.01 -11.87 -17.30
CA ALA A 27 8.18 -11.35 -17.98
C ALA A 27 8.07 -9.86 -18.37
N ASP A 28 6.85 -9.36 -18.62
CA ASP A 28 6.61 -7.93 -18.90
C ASP A 28 6.88 -7.08 -17.65
N ILE A 29 6.62 -7.64 -16.49
CA ILE A 29 6.82 -6.99 -15.19
C ILE A 29 8.25 -7.13 -14.70
N LEU A 30 8.76 -8.37 -14.68
CA LEU A 30 10.07 -8.70 -14.08
C LEU A 30 11.25 -8.52 -15.06
N GLY A 31 10.98 -8.54 -16.37
CA GLY A 31 12.02 -8.66 -17.38
C GLY A 31 12.36 -10.11 -17.70
N PHE A 32 13.30 -10.28 -18.60
CA PHE A 32 13.72 -11.59 -19.09
C PHE A 32 15.16 -11.55 -19.63
N ASN A 33 15.79 -12.73 -19.74
CA ASN A 33 17.07 -12.86 -20.41
C ASN A 33 16.87 -13.21 -21.90
N MET A 34 17.59 -12.52 -22.78
CA MET A 34 17.59 -12.78 -24.22
C MET A 34 18.99 -13.16 -24.68
N TYR A 35 19.08 -14.24 -25.43
CA TYR A 35 20.34 -14.67 -26.03
C TYR A 35 20.74 -13.75 -27.18
N GLN A 36 21.92 -13.15 -27.08
CA GLN A 36 22.49 -12.33 -28.14
C GLN A 36 23.44 -13.14 -29.00
N LYS A 37 23.05 -13.36 -30.24
CA LYS A 37 23.86 -14.15 -31.22
C LYS A 37 25.24 -13.55 -31.50
N ASN A 38 25.37 -12.21 -31.37
CA ASN A 38 26.61 -11.50 -31.69
C ASN A 38 27.69 -11.68 -30.60
N THR A 39 27.29 -11.81 -29.35
CA THR A 39 28.20 -11.98 -28.20
C THR A 39 28.24 -13.40 -27.67
N GLY A 40 27.24 -14.25 -28.01
CA GLY A 40 27.09 -15.57 -27.45
C GLY A 40 26.60 -15.61 -26.01
N GLU A 41 26.10 -14.49 -25.49
CA GLU A 41 25.73 -14.30 -24.09
C GLU A 41 24.23 -14.06 -23.92
N PHE A 42 23.71 -14.37 -22.73
CA PHE A 42 22.39 -13.95 -22.29
C PHE A 42 22.46 -12.57 -21.67
N VAL A 43 21.66 -11.64 -22.19
CA VAL A 43 21.55 -10.27 -21.67
C VAL A 43 20.18 -10.09 -21.04
N TYR A 44 20.15 -9.55 -19.80
CA TYR A 44 18.91 -9.24 -19.12
C TYR A 44 18.30 -7.95 -19.67
N TYR A 45 17.03 -8.03 -20.02
CA TYR A 45 16.17 -6.90 -20.36
C TYR A 45 15.27 -6.62 -19.17
N PRO A 46 15.41 -5.45 -18.50
CA PRO A 46 14.61 -5.11 -17.35
C PRO A 46 13.12 -5.00 -17.69
N GLY A 47 12.28 -5.49 -16.80
CA GLY A 47 10.84 -5.32 -16.88
C GLY A 47 10.39 -3.97 -16.34
N THR A 48 9.11 -3.69 -16.48
CA THR A 48 8.51 -2.40 -16.11
C THR A 48 8.54 -2.10 -14.61
N ILE A 49 8.78 -3.11 -13.76
CA ILE A 49 8.88 -2.96 -12.30
C ILE A 49 10.18 -2.27 -11.85
N MET A 50 11.20 -2.19 -12.73
CA MET A 50 12.48 -1.59 -12.42
C MET A 50 12.40 -0.06 -12.44
N CYS A 51 11.61 0.49 -11.49
CA CYS A 51 11.35 1.92 -11.32
C CYS A 51 11.16 2.26 -9.84
N ASN A 52 11.00 3.54 -9.51
CA ASN A 52 10.76 4.00 -8.14
C ASN A 52 9.28 3.95 -7.74
N LEU A 53 8.39 4.31 -8.66
CA LEU A 53 6.94 4.22 -8.48
C LEU A 53 6.34 3.33 -9.56
N PHE A 54 5.74 2.23 -9.14
CA PHE A 54 5.03 1.33 -10.02
C PHE A 54 3.51 1.43 -9.79
N LEU A 55 2.77 1.86 -10.80
CA LEU A 55 1.31 1.91 -10.78
C LEU A 55 0.72 0.71 -11.51
N ALA A 56 0.23 -0.27 -10.74
CA ALA A 56 -0.46 -1.46 -11.22
C ALA A 56 -1.96 -1.17 -11.35
N ASP A 57 -2.41 -0.82 -12.55
CA ASP A 57 -3.81 -0.44 -12.79
C ASP A 57 -4.64 -1.69 -13.11
N GLU A 58 -5.77 -1.88 -12.38
CA GLU A 58 -6.66 -3.03 -12.48
C GLU A 58 -5.95 -4.41 -12.31
N ILE A 59 -5.12 -4.53 -11.26
CA ILE A 59 -4.31 -5.75 -10.99
C ILE A 59 -5.15 -7.04 -10.94
N ASN A 60 -6.44 -6.95 -10.62
CA ASN A 60 -7.35 -8.09 -10.56
C ASN A 60 -7.80 -8.62 -11.92
N ARG A 61 -7.33 -8.04 -13.04
CA ARG A 61 -7.61 -8.52 -14.40
C ARG A 61 -6.56 -9.46 -14.96
N THR A 62 -5.39 -9.54 -14.36
CA THR A 62 -4.31 -10.42 -14.86
C THR A 62 -4.32 -11.79 -14.19
N SER A 63 -3.46 -12.68 -14.69
CA SER A 63 -3.34 -14.05 -14.18
C SER A 63 -2.81 -14.06 -12.73
N PRO A 64 -3.18 -15.08 -11.92
CA PRO A 64 -2.60 -15.26 -10.58
C PRO A 64 -1.08 -15.37 -10.58
N LYS A 65 -0.48 -15.88 -11.67
CA LYS A 65 0.97 -15.98 -11.82
C LYS A 65 1.63 -14.61 -11.92
N THR A 66 1.04 -13.70 -12.69
CA THR A 66 1.53 -12.32 -12.85
C THR A 66 1.32 -11.52 -11.56
N GLN A 67 0.16 -11.69 -10.89
CA GLN A 67 -0.10 -11.11 -9.57
C GLN A 67 0.96 -11.54 -8.56
N SER A 68 1.26 -12.84 -8.47
CA SER A 68 2.25 -13.38 -7.54
C SER A 68 3.65 -12.82 -7.81
N ALA A 69 4.04 -12.67 -9.07
CA ALA A 69 5.32 -12.09 -9.46
C ALA A 69 5.46 -10.63 -8.97
N LEU A 70 4.44 -9.80 -9.16
CA LEU A 70 4.44 -8.43 -8.67
C LEU A 70 4.51 -8.39 -7.13
N LEU A 71 3.69 -9.20 -6.46
CA LEU A 71 3.62 -9.23 -5.00
C LEU A 71 4.91 -9.73 -4.34
N GLU A 72 5.67 -10.59 -5.01
CA GLU A 72 7.00 -11.02 -4.58
C GLU A 72 7.99 -9.85 -4.59
N VAL A 73 8.03 -9.08 -5.69
CA VAL A 73 8.91 -7.90 -5.78
C VAL A 73 8.53 -6.83 -4.75
N MET A 74 7.23 -6.63 -4.51
CA MET A 74 6.75 -5.69 -3.47
C MET A 74 7.28 -6.05 -2.07
N GLU A 75 7.36 -7.34 -1.77
CA GLU A 75 7.79 -7.83 -0.45
C GLU A 75 9.30 -7.86 -0.31
N GLU A 76 9.99 -8.31 -1.35
CA GLU A 76 11.43 -8.56 -1.31
C GLU A 76 12.30 -7.37 -1.76
N GLY A 77 11.72 -6.40 -2.47
CA GLY A 77 12.45 -5.26 -3.03
C GLY A 77 13.46 -5.65 -4.11
N ARG A 78 13.28 -6.82 -4.74
CA ARG A 78 14.19 -7.36 -5.76
C ARG A 78 13.45 -8.23 -6.77
N VAL A 79 14.02 -8.31 -7.96
CA VAL A 79 13.57 -9.18 -9.05
C VAL A 79 14.54 -10.34 -9.21
N THR A 80 14.03 -11.56 -9.27
CA THR A 80 14.86 -12.75 -9.55
C THR A 80 14.45 -13.37 -10.89
N VAL A 81 15.39 -13.37 -11.86
CA VAL A 81 15.21 -13.97 -13.18
C VAL A 81 16.38 -14.91 -13.45
N ASP A 82 16.06 -16.16 -13.77
CA ASP A 82 17.03 -17.24 -14.05
C ASP A 82 18.08 -17.39 -12.94
N GLY A 83 17.65 -17.30 -11.67
CA GLY A 83 18.52 -17.44 -10.50
C GLY A 83 19.39 -16.23 -10.18
N VAL A 84 19.29 -15.13 -10.94
CA VAL A 84 20.00 -13.88 -10.67
C VAL A 84 19.04 -12.86 -10.07
N SER A 85 19.31 -12.44 -8.82
CA SER A 85 18.54 -11.39 -8.13
C SER A 85 19.11 -10.01 -8.41
N ARG A 86 18.21 -9.05 -8.65
CA ARG A 86 18.52 -7.64 -8.91
C ARG A 86 17.64 -6.77 -8.03
N GLU A 87 18.24 -5.83 -7.29
CA GLU A 87 17.46 -4.89 -6.48
C GLU A 87 16.68 -3.92 -7.37
N VAL A 88 15.46 -3.56 -6.95
CA VAL A 88 14.71 -2.46 -7.55
C VAL A 88 15.27 -1.11 -7.10
N PRO A 89 15.12 -0.03 -7.89
CA PRO A 89 15.54 1.32 -7.49
C PRO A 89 14.90 1.75 -6.17
N LYS A 90 15.65 2.50 -5.35
CA LYS A 90 15.15 3.06 -4.07
C LYS A 90 14.97 4.58 -4.19
N PRO A 91 13.90 5.15 -3.61
CA PRO A 91 12.80 4.47 -2.92
C PRO A 91 11.93 3.66 -3.90
N PHE A 92 11.29 2.59 -3.42
CA PHE A 92 10.42 1.75 -4.23
C PHE A 92 9.00 1.74 -3.62
N ILE A 93 8.01 2.10 -4.43
CA ILE A 93 6.61 2.15 -4.03
C ILE A 93 5.76 1.50 -5.12
N VAL A 94 4.84 0.64 -4.72
CA VAL A 94 3.83 0.07 -5.61
C VAL A 94 2.45 0.57 -5.18
N MET A 95 1.73 1.13 -6.14
CA MET A 95 0.31 1.44 -6.01
C MET A 95 -0.47 0.52 -6.94
N ALA A 96 -1.52 -0.10 -6.42
CA ALA A 96 -2.39 -0.95 -7.22
C ALA A 96 -3.84 -0.49 -7.14
N THR A 97 -4.55 -0.56 -8.26
CA THR A 97 -5.99 -0.35 -8.28
C THR A 97 -6.72 -1.66 -8.53
N GLN A 98 -7.91 -1.79 -7.93
CA GLN A 98 -8.85 -2.85 -8.22
C GLN A 98 -10.22 -2.24 -8.53
N ASN A 99 -10.91 -2.79 -9.50
CA ASN A 99 -12.33 -2.50 -9.69
C ASN A 99 -13.16 -3.59 -8.97
N PRO A 100 -13.81 -3.27 -7.84
CA PRO A 100 -14.53 -4.26 -7.04
C PRO A 100 -15.82 -4.77 -7.71
N LYS A 101 -16.39 -3.99 -8.65
CA LYS A 101 -17.59 -4.40 -9.38
C LYS A 101 -17.17 -5.05 -10.69
N GLY A 102 -17.21 -6.39 -10.68
CA GLY A 102 -16.72 -7.24 -11.75
C GLY A 102 -17.29 -6.94 -13.12
N SER A 103 -16.43 -6.55 -14.03
CA SER A 103 -16.58 -6.91 -15.42
C SER A 103 -16.31 -8.41 -15.57
N ALA A 104 -16.96 -9.07 -16.54
CA ALA A 104 -16.75 -10.49 -16.79
C ALA A 104 -15.25 -10.81 -16.91
N GLY A 105 -14.77 -11.76 -16.12
CA GLY A 105 -13.36 -12.18 -16.13
C GLY A 105 -12.46 -11.54 -15.08
N THR A 106 -12.99 -10.71 -14.15
CA THR A 106 -12.20 -10.17 -13.03
C THR A 106 -12.36 -11.04 -11.78
N GLN A 107 -11.26 -11.46 -11.20
CA GLN A 107 -11.24 -12.15 -9.91
C GLN A 107 -10.56 -11.22 -8.90
N LEU A 108 -11.26 -10.91 -7.80
CA LEU A 108 -10.65 -10.12 -6.71
C LEU A 108 -9.40 -10.82 -6.19
N LEU A 109 -8.43 -10.03 -5.74
CA LEU A 109 -7.26 -10.58 -5.07
C LEU A 109 -7.68 -11.34 -3.81
N PRO A 110 -7.14 -12.55 -3.58
CA PRO A 110 -7.35 -13.27 -2.33
C PRO A 110 -6.87 -12.45 -1.13
N GLU A 111 -7.45 -12.69 0.04
CA GLU A 111 -7.10 -12.00 1.30
C GLU A 111 -5.59 -12.09 1.62
N SER A 112 -4.97 -13.24 1.35
CA SER A 112 -3.53 -13.44 1.56
C SER A 112 -2.64 -12.58 0.65
N GLN A 113 -3.15 -12.13 -0.48
CA GLN A 113 -2.48 -11.22 -1.39
C GLN A 113 -2.76 -9.76 -1.01
N LEU A 114 -3.99 -9.44 -0.60
CA LEU A 114 -4.34 -8.12 -0.07
C LEU A 114 -3.54 -7.76 1.18
N ASP A 115 -3.27 -8.73 2.05
CA ASP A 115 -2.47 -8.55 3.27
C ASP A 115 -1.04 -8.03 3.01
N ARG A 116 -0.53 -8.14 1.78
CA ARG A 116 0.79 -7.62 1.39
C ARG A 116 0.83 -6.11 1.17
N PHE A 117 -0.32 -5.50 0.87
CA PHE A 117 -0.42 -4.05 0.75
C PHE A 117 -0.44 -3.39 2.13
N MET A 118 0.31 -2.33 2.32
CA MET A 118 0.42 -1.64 3.60
C MET A 118 -0.91 -1.03 4.03
N ILE A 119 -1.56 -0.31 3.12
CA ILE A 119 -2.87 0.34 3.32
C ILE A 119 -3.80 0.06 2.14
N CYS A 120 -5.08 0.18 2.39
CA CYS A 120 -6.12 0.14 1.36
C CYS A 120 -7.10 1.30 1.57
N MET A 121 -7.27 2.12 0.55
CA MET A 121 -8.15 3.28 0.57
C MET A 121 -9.21 3.17 -0.53
N SER A 122 -10.36 3.77 -0.29
CA SER A 122 -11.39 3.97 -1.31
C SER A 122 -11.42 5.45 -1.71
N MET A 123 -11.41 5.72 -2.99
CA MET A 123 -11.51 7.10 -3.49
C MET A 123 -12.96 7.64 -3.48
N GLY A 124 -13.96 6.75 -3.37
CA GLY A 124 -15.36 7.14 -3.44
C GLY A 124 -15.76 7.76 -4.78
N TYR A 125 -16.90 8.43 -4.79
CA TYR A 125 -17.35 9.25 -5.90
C TYR A 125 -16.94 10.72 -5.68
N PRO A 126 -16.74 11.51 -6.76
CA PRO A 126 -16.54 12.95 -6.62
C PRO A 126 -17.78 13.62 -6.01
N ASP A 127 -17.59 14.74 -5.35
CA ASP A 127 -18.70 15.58 -4.94
C ASP A 127 -19.43 16.22 -6.16
N LEU A 128 -20.61 16.78 -5.93
CA LEU A 128 -21.46 17.30 -6.99
C LEU A 128 -20.75 18.39 -7.84
N GLU A 129 -19.97 19.26 -7.20
CA GLU A 129 -19.27 20.35 -7.89
C GLU A 129 -18.14 19.80 -8.77
N SER A 130 -17.36 18.85 -8.24
CA SER A 130 -16.32 18.15 -8.97
C SER A 130 -16.88 17.34 -10.14
N GLU A 131 -18.02 16.65 -9.95
CA GLU A 131 -18.69 15.90 -11.02
C GLU A 131 -19.19 16.81 -12.15
N ILE A 132 -19.77 17.96 -11.80
CA ILE A 132 -20.15 19.00 -12.77
C ILE A 132 -18.94 19.53 -13.53
N ALA A 133 -17.80 19.76 -12.85
CA ALA A 133 -16.58 20.23 -13.50
C ALA A 133 -16.02 19.18 -14.49
N ILE A 134 -16.05 17.91 -14.12
CA ILE A 134 -15.68 16.77 -14.98
C ILE A 134 -16.60 16.73 -16.21
N ALA A 135 -17.92 16.81 -16.01
CA ALA A 135 -18.91 16.80 -17.11
C ALA A 135 -18.74 17.97 -18.08
N LYS A 136 -18.29 19.12 -17.60
CA LYS A 136 -17.96 20.29 -18.41
C LYS A 136 -16.61 20.18 -19.14
N GLY A 137 -15.90 19.07 -19.01
CA GLY A 137 -14.58 18.90 -19.61
C GLY A 137 -13.49 19.78 -18.95
N LYS A 138 -13.78 20.41 -17.82
CA LYS A 138 -12.80 21.14 -17.02
C LYS A 138 -11.96 20.12 -16.24
N SER A 139 -11.13 19.38 -16.96
CA SER A 139 -10.13 18.51 -16.34
C SER A 139 -9.16 19.38 -15.55
N THR A 140 -8.93 19.04 -14.30
CA THR A 140 -7.90 19.64 -13.44
C THR A 140 -6.47 19.40 -13.94
N ALA A 141 -6.31 18.74 -15.09
CA ALA A 141 -5.03 18.50 -15.74
C ALA A 141 -4.24 19.80 -16.07
N ALA A 142 -4.91 20.95 -16.16
CA ALA A 142 -4.23 22.22 -16.41
C ALA A 142 -3.31 22.70 -15.27
N GLY A 143 -3.47 22.18 -14.04
CA GLY A 143 -2.63 22.55 -12.89
C GLY A 143 -1.37 21.69 -12.72
N PHE A 144 -1.30 20.52 -13.33
CA PHE A 144 -0.14 19.60 -13.14
C PHE A 144 1.13 20.10 -13.85
N GLY A 145 1.00 20.95 -14.87
CA GLY A 145 2.12 21.57 -15.57
C GLY A 145 3.03 22.46 -14.71
N GLU A 146 2.57 22.91 -13.54
CA GLU A 146 3.29 23.84 -12.66
C GLU A 146 3.89 23.18 -11.41
N LEU A 147 3.70 21.89 -11.22
CA LEU A 147 4.27 21.17 -10.05
C LEU A 147 5.79 21.17 -10.13
N ARG A 148 6.43 21.57 -9.04
CA ARG A 148 7.89 21.54 -8.88
C ARG A 148 8.27 20.39 -7.94
N ALA A 149 9.44 19.80 -8.17
CA ALA A 149 10.01 18.82 -7.25
C ALA A 149 10.18 19.45 -5.86
N VAL A 150 9.65 18.80 -4.84
CA VAL A 150 9.76 19.23 -3.44
C VAL A 150 10.92 18.48 -2.76
N LEU A 151 11.15 17.22 -3.15
CA LEU A 151 12.20 16.34 -2.62
C LEU A 151 12.88 15.62 -3.79
N GLN A 152 14.16 15.32 -3.62
CA GLN A 152 14.90 14.42 -4.50
C GLN A 152 14.83 12.97 -3.97
N ALA A 153 15.13 11.99 -4.83
CA ALA A 153 15.10 10.56 -4.47
C ALA A 153 15.90 10.26 -3.19
N GLN A 154 17.13 10.78 -3.10
CA GLN A 154 18.00 10.57 -1.93
C GLN A 154 17.40 11.17 -0.67
N GLN A 155 16.80 12.36 -0.73
CA GLN A 155 16.16 12.98 0.42
C GLN A 155 14.97 12.15 0.92
N LEU A 156 14.22 11.50 0.02
CA LEU A 156 13.12 10.61 0.43
C LEU A 156 13.66 9.35 1.11
N VAL A 157 14.76 8.78 0.64
CA VAL A 157 15.43 7.65 1.31
C VAL A 157 15.92 8.07 2.70
N ASP A 158 16.50 9.28 2.82
CA ASP A 158 16.97 9.79 4.12
C ASP A 158 15.80 10.01 5.09
N VAL A 159 14.63 10.50 4.61
CA VAL A 159 13.41 10.62 5.39
C VAL A 159 12.90 9.24 5.82
N GLN A 160 12.90 8.25 4.95
CA GLN A 160 12.51 6.88 5.31
C GLN A 160 13.41 6.33 6.43
N ALA A 161 14.72 6.56 6.37
CA ALA A 161 15.64 6.17 7.42
C ALA A 161 15.38 6.91 8.76
N GLN A 162 14.97 8.18 8.71
CA GLN A 162 14.59 8.93 9.92
C GLN A 162 13.30 8.38 10.54
N VAL A 163 12.31 8.03 9.71
CA VAL A 163 11.05 7.40 10.16
C VAL A 163 11.33 6.08 10.90
N GLU A 164 12.29 5.28 10.45
CA GLU A 164 12.65 4.04 11.14
C GLU A 164 13.19 4.29 12.56
N ASN A 165 13.80 5.44 12.83
CA ASN A 165 14.31 5.81 14.14
C ASN A 165 13.27 6.41 15.08
N VAL A 166 12.03 6.68 14.63
CA VAL A 166 10.94 7.15 15.49
C VAL A 166 10.71 6.15 16.61
N TYR A 167 10.74 6.65 17.85
CA TYR A 167 10.62 5.82 19.05
C TYR A 167 9.19 5.28 19.23
N VAL A 168 9.09 4.01 19.60
CA VAL A 168 7.83 3.36 19.95
C VAL A 168 7.99 2.72 21.33
N HIS A 169 7.21 3.17 22.29
CA HIS A 169 7.23 2.61 23.64
C HIS A 169 6.54 1.25 23.69
N ASP A 170 6.95 0.38 24.61
CA ASP A 170 6.40 -0.98 24.78
C ASP A 170 4.88 -0.98 24.98
N SER A 171 4.33 0.03 25.67
CA SER A 171 2.88 0.17 25.83
C SER A 171 2.13 0.41 24.52
N ILE A 172 2.77 1.05 23.53
CA ILE A 172 2.20 1.24 22.19
C ILE A 172 2.25 -0.09 21.41
N TYR A 173 3.35 -0.85 21.48
CA TYR A 173 3.39 -2.20 20.92
C TYR A 173 2.31 -3.09 21.52
N ALA A 174 2.12 -3.05 22.84
CA ALA A 174 1.06 -3.78 23.52
C ALA A 174 -0.34 -3.32 23.06
N TYR A 175 -0.54 -2.01 22.88
CA TYR A 175 -1.80 -1.46 22.39
C TYR A 175 -2.13 -1.92 20.97
N ILE A 176 -1.19 -1.82 20.03
CA ILE A 176 -1.33 -2.30 18.65
C ILE A 176 -1.65 -3.81 18.67
N THR A 177 -0.89 -4.60 19.43
CA THR A 177 -1.09 -6.05 19.51
C THR A 177 -2.46 -6.41 20.10
N ASN A 178 -2.95 -5.65 21.08
CA ASN A 178 -4.30 -5.83 21.63
C ASN A 178 -5.39 -5.53 20.62
N LEU A 179 -5.26 -4.46 19.83
CA LEU A 179 -6.17 -4.15 18.73
C LEU A 179 -6.23 -5.32 17.73
N MET A 180 -5.06 -5.82 17.29
CA MET A 180 -4.99 -6.95 16.35
C MET A 180 -5.57 -8.24 16.94
N ASN A 181 -5.30 -8.53 18.21
CA ASN A 181 -5.89 -9.70 18.90
C ASN A 181 -7.42 -9.60 18.98
N LYS A 182 -7.97 -8.42 19.22
CA LYS A 182 -9.43 -8.24 19.20
C LYS A 182 -10.04 -8.48 17.83
N THR A 183 -9.34 -8.17 16.74
CA THR A 183 -9.84 -8.56 15.40
C THR A 183 -9.91 -10.07 15.24
N ARG A 184 -8.95 -10.82 15.79
CA ARG A 184 -8.87 -12.29 15.70
C ARG A 184 -9.89 -13.00 16.60
N ASN A 185 -10.33 -12.34 17.66
CA ASN A 185 -11.27 -12.90 18.65
C ASN A 185 -12.67 -12.26 18.59
N SER A 186 -12.96 -11.50 17.56
CA SER A 186 -14.26 -10.84 17.39
C SER A 186 -15.35 -11.84 16.98
N ASN A 187 -16.54 -11.70 17.59
CA ASN A 187 -17.72 -12.48 17.22
C ASN A 187 -18.27 -12.19 15.82
N TYR A 188 -17.75 -11.18 15.13
CA TYR A 188 -18.18 -10.74 13.80
C TYR A 188 -17.13 -10.96 12.71
N ILE A 189 -15.93 -11.41 13.06
CA ILE A 189 -14.82 -11.63 12.14
C ILE A 189 -14.54 -13.12 12.01
N GLU A 190 -14.41 -13.60 10.79
CA GLU A 190 -13.98 -14.95 10.45
C GLU A 190 -12.45 -15.03 10.36
N LEU A 191 -11.84 -14.05 9.70
CA LEU A 191 -10.39 -13.91 9.57
C LEU A 191 -9.97 -12.54 10.09
N GLY A 192 -9.16 -12.51 11.15
CA GLY A 192 -8.60 -11.28 11.73
C GLY A 192 -7.25 -10.91 11.13
N VAL A 193 -6.75 -9.75 11.53
CA VAL A 193 -5.48 -9.18 11.01
C VAL A 193 -4.29 -10.08 11.32
N SER A 194 -3.47 -10.35 10.31
CA SER A 194 -2.25 -11.16 10.41
C SER A 194 -1.12 -10.44 11.17
N PRO A 195 -0.03 -11.15 11.56
CA PRO A 195 1.18 -10.51 12.09
C PRO A 195 1.80 -9.49 11.12
N ARG A 196 1.65 -9.68 9.79
CA ARG A 196 2.09 -8.72 8.77
C ARG A 196 1.37 -7.37 8.93
N GLY A 197 0.05 -7.40 9.20
CA GLY A 197 -0.73 -6.19 9.50
C GLY A 197 -0.28 -5.51 10.81
N THR A 198 0.17 -6.26 11.82
CA THR A 198 0.76 -5.69 13.03
C THR A 198 2.03 -4.90 12.71
N ILE A 199 2.92 -5.45 11.89
CA ILE A 199 4.17 -4.78 11.46
C ILE A 199 3.83 -3.54 10.61
N ALA A 200 2.86 -3.64 9.69
CA ALA A 200 2.41 -2.51 8.89
C ALA A 200 1.88 -1.37 9.78
N CYS A 201 1.11 -1.69 10.82
CA CYS A 201 0.59 -0.70 11.77
C CYS A 201 1.70 0.03 12.52
N VAL A 202 2.72 -0.66 12.99
CA VAL A 202 3.87 -0.04 13.66
C VAL A 202 4.61 0.90 12.71
N ARG A 203 4.88 0.47 11.46
CA ARG A 203 5.57 1.29 10.46
C ARG A 203 4.78 2.54 10.10
N MET A 204 3.48 2.39 9.87
CA MET A 204 2.61 3.54 9.56
C MET A 204 2.47 4.49 10.74
N ALA A 205 2.36 4.00 11.98
CA ALA A 205 2.31 4.85 13.17
C ALA A 205 3.59 5.70 13.34
N LYS A 206 4.77 5.10 13.06
CA LYS A 206 6.03 5.85 13.02
C LYS A 206 6.02 6.95 11.95
N ALA A 207 5.60 6.61 10.73
CA ALA A 207 5.50 7.57 9.64
C ALA A 207 4.50 8.69 9.95
N TRP A 208 3.36 8.35 10.55
CA TRP A 208 2.34 9.32 10.95
C TRP A 208 2.86 10.27 12.03
N ALA A 209 3.52 9.75 13.07
CA ALA A 209 4.15 10.57 14.11
C ALA A 209 5.21 11.53 13.53
N PHE A 210 6.05 11.02 12.62
CA PHE A 210 7.07 11.83 11.93
C PHE A 210 6.44 12.97 11.11
N LEU A 211 5.36 12.70 10.37
CA LEU A 211 4.62 13.72 9.61
C LEU A 211 3.99 14.79 10.52
N GLN A 212 3.69 14.43 11.77
CA GLN A 212 3.22 15.37 12.81
C GLN A 212 4.38 16.09 13.52
N GLY A 213 5.63 15.92 13.04
CA GLY A 213 6.81 16.56 13.61
C GLY A 213 7.28 15.97 14.95
N ARG A 214 6.93 14.70 15.23
CA ARG A 214 7.28 14.01 16.48
C ARG A 214 8.27 12.88 16.24
N GLU A 215 9.17 12.66 17.19
CA GLU A 215 10.15 11.59 17.19
C GLU A 215 9.68 10.35 17.98
N TYR A 216 8.42 10.33 18.40
CA TYR A 216 7.80 9.23 19.14
C TYR A 216 6.32 9.05 18.77
N VAL A 217 5.85 7.81 18.89
CA VAL A 217 4.47 7.41 18.59
C VAL A 217 3.59 7.58 19.83
N ILE A 218 2.39 8.12 19.64
CA ILE A 218 1.33 8.20 20.66
C ILE A 218 0.11 7.36 20.28
N PRO A 219 -0.80 7.03 21.21
CA PRO A 219 -1.96 6.16 20.91
C PRO A 219 -2.86 6.68 19.76
N SER A 220 -3.02 8.00 19.63
CA SER A 220 -3.81 8.58 18.54
C SER A 220 -3.23 8.30 17.16
N ASP A 221 -1.90 8.24 17.01
CA ASP A 221 -1.27 7.87 15.73
C ASP A 221 -1.71 6.49 15.26
N VAL A 222 -1.88 5.58 16.20
CA VAL A 222 -2.36 4.22 15.90
C VAL A 222 -3.82 4.23 15.50
N THR A 223 -4.67 4.96 16.23
CA THR A 223 -6.12 5.01 15.94
C THR A 223 -6.42 5.69 14.61
N ASP A 224 -5.67 6.74 14.26
CA ASP A 224 -5.85 7.50 13.01
C ASP A 224 -5.61 6.66 11.76
N ILE A 225 -4.66 5.73 11.83
CA ILE A 225 -4.27 4.88 10.68
C ILE A 225 -4.88 3.47 10.71
N PHE A 226 -5.47 3.06 11.84
CA PHE A 226 -5.88 1.66 12.07
C PHE A 226 -6.89 1.17 11.03
N MET A 227 -7.84 2.03 10.64
CA MET A 227 -8.87 1.69 9.67
C MET A 227 -8.26 1.31 8.31
N ASP A 228 -7.36 2.14 7.79
CA ASP A 228 -6.73 1.94 6.48
C ASP A 228 -5.83 0.69 6.44
N ILE A 229 -5.30 0.28 7.61
CA ILE A 229 -4.47 -0.91 7.75
C ILE A 229 -5.31 -2.17 7.93
N ALA A 230 -6.36 -2.10 8.74
CA ALA A 230 -7.09 -3.29 9.19
C ALA A 230 -8.24 -3.70 8.24
N LYS A 231 -8.90 -2.73 7.59
CA LYS A 231 -10.12 -2.97 6.82
C LYS A 231 -9.98 -4.04 5.75
N HIS A 232 -8.92 -4.01 4.95
CA HIS A 232 -8.70 -4.98 3.87
C HIS A 232 -8.08 -6.30 4.34
N ARG A 233 -7.83 -6.44 5.64
CA ARG A 233 -7.22 -7.62 6.27
C ARG A 233 -8.20 -8.45 7.11
N ILE A 234 -9.43 -7.96 7.29
CA ILE A 234 -10.46 -8.69 8.02
C ILE A 234 -11.51 -9.24 7.07
N VAL A 235 -12.04 -10.42 7.40
CA VAL A 235 -13.17 -11.02 6.69
C VAL A 235 -14.33 -11.13 7.66
N PRO A 236 -15.45 -10.40 7.43
CA PRO A 236 -16.63 -10.53 8.25
C PRO A 236 -17.28 -11.93 8.10
N ASN A 237 -17.69 -12.51 9.21
CA ASN A 237 -18.36 -13.81 9.21
C ASN A 237 -19.84 -13.71 8.82
N THR A 238 -20.51 -14.86 8.72
CA THR A 238 -21.95 -14.95 8.36
C THR A 238 -22.83 -14.13 9.31
N LYS A 239 -22.52 -14.10 10.62
CA LYS A 239 -23.29 -13.34 11.61
C LYS A 239 -23.22 -11.83 11.33
N ALA A 240 -22.05 -11.30 10.99
CA ALA A 240 -21.88 -9.89 10.61
C ALA A 240 -22.69 -9.55 9.35
N ARG A 241 -22.64 -10.42 8.34
CA ARG A 241 -23.37 -10.23 7.07
C ARG A 241 -24.89 -10.24 7.27
N VAL A 242 -25.42 -11.17 8.08
CA VAL A 242 -26.85 -11.23 8.41
C VAL A 242 -27.30 -10.02 9.23
N ALA A 243 -26.45 -9.53 10.13
CA ALA A 243 -26.74 -8.36 10.96
C ALA A 243 -26.44 -7.02 10.23
N HIS A 244 -25.97 -7.05 8.97
CA HIS A 244 -25.57 -5.87 8.18
C HIS A 244 -24.54 -4.99 8.89
N VAL A 245 -23.63 -5.59 9.66
CA VAL A 245 -22.54 -4.88 10.34
C VAL A 245 -21.36 -4.78 9.38
N THR A 246 -20.91 -3.54 9.10
CA THR A 246 -19.80 -3.27 8.17
C THR A 246 -18.44 -3.46 8.86
N GLU A 247 -17.39 -3.64 8.05
CA GLU A 247 -16.00 -3.73 8.53
C GLU A 247 -15.64 -2.49 9.36
N GLU A 248 -16.04 -1.31 8.89
CA GLU A 248 -15.78 -0.05 9.59
C GLU A 248 -16.45 -0.01 10.97
N ALA A 249 -17.69 -0.47 11.07
CA ALA A 249 -18.40 -0.53 12.34
C ALA A 249 -17.72 -1.49 13.33
N ILE A 250 -17.28 -2.66 12.85
CA ILE A 250 -16.58 -3.65 13.66
C ILE A 250 -15.25 -3.07 14.17
N LEU A 251 -14.45 -2.46 13.28
CA LEU A 251 -13.15 -1.89 13.64
C LEU A 251 -13.28 -0.69 14.57
N SER A 252 -14.28 0.18 14.35
CA SER A 252 -14.57 1.31 15.22
C SER A 252 -14.94 0.85 16.64
N GLN A 253 -15.71 -0.23 16.75
CA GLN A 253 -16.04 -0.81 18.05
C GLN A 253 -14.80 -1.40 18.73
N ILE A 254 -13.93 -2.08 17.99
CA ILE A 254 -12.67 -2.63 18.51
C ILE A 254 -11.77 -1.51 19.06
N ILE A 255 -11.66 -0.38 18.37
CA ILE A 255 -10.92 0.79 18.84
C ILE A 255 -11.53 1.30 20.14
N ALA A 256 -12.86 1.51 20.18
CA ALA A 256 -13.57 2.04 21.34
C ALA A 256 -13.43 1.14 22.58
N ASP A 257 -13.46 -0.18 22.38
CA ASP A 257 -13.35 -1.17 23.46
C ASP A 257 -11.91 -1.43 23.91
N THR A 258 -10.90 -0.89 23.20
CA THR A 258 -9.50 -1.14 23.53
C THR A 258 -8.94 0.04 24.33
N ARG A 259 -8.62 -0.23 25.61
CA ARG A 259 -8.03 0.79 26.49
C ARG A 259 -6.73 1.30 25.91
N GLN A 260 -6.67 2.60 25.67
CA GLN A 260 -5.43 3.28 25.30
C GLN A 260 -4.45 3.31 26.48
N PRO A 261 -3.14 3.16 26.25
CA PRO A 261 -2.14 3.41 27.28
C PRO A 261 -2.19 4.87 27.71
N ALA A 262 -1.91 5.15 29.00
CA ALA A 262 -1.79 6.51 29.50
C ALA A 262 -0.70 7.24 28.71
N SER A 263 -0.95 8.49 28.33
CA SER A 263 0.04 9.31 27.64
C SER A 263 1.26 9.50 28.54
N TYR A 264 2.46 9.33 27.99
CA TYR A 264 3.74 9.41 28.73
C TYR A 264 4.04 10.81 29.31
N MET A 265 3.28 11.83 28.94
CA MET A 265 3.47 13.21 29.42
C MET A 265 3.06 13.47 30.87
N GLU A 266 2.42 12.50 31.55
CA GLU A 266 2.02 12.67 32.97
C GLU A 266 3.07 12.21 33.99
N LYS A 267 4.28 11.82 33.57
CA LYS A 267 5.34 11.35 34.48
C LYS A 267 6.71 12.00 34.27
N VAL A 268 6.73 13.26 33.89
CA VAL A 268 7.94 14.10 34.01
C VAL A 268 7.56 15.28 34.88
N ASP A 269 7.44 15.02 36.17
CA ASP A 269 7.57 15.95 37.30
C ASP A 269 8.70 15.44 38.21
#